data_47e00352ece4acae73b83a7373bf6939
#
_entry.id   47e00352ece4acae73b83a7373bf6939
#
_cell.length_a   1.000
_cell.length_b   1.000
_cell.length_c   1.000
_cell.angle_alpha   90.00
_cell.angle_beta   90.00
_cell.angle_gamma   90.00
#
_symmetry.space_group_name_H-M   'P 1'
#
loop_
_entity.id
_entity.type
_entity.pdbx_description
1 polymer ?
#
loop_
_entity_poly.entity_id
_entity_poly.type
_entity_poly.pdbx_seq_one_letter_code
_entity_poly.pdbx_strand_id
1 'polypeptide(L)'
;MTDAVDAAVDSSVSVDSAETPAYAPWSGHVPAPEQRTPVTTYRLQLGADLTFADAKALVPYLADLGVTDLYLSPVLAAAPGSTHGYDVVDHRRISAVMGGRDQLESLAAEAAAHKMGIVVDIVPNHMAVPTPGWHNLPLWSVLREGPDSPYAAWFDLSLDEPILMPILGKRIGAVLADEELTLEQVVVPGQEELGEQWVLRYYDHAFPVAQGTEALPMHVLVERQHYRLAYWKVGDEEINYRRFFDVGTLAAIRVENPDVFAGSHGLILELMSAGVISALRVDHPDGLADPGGYLTQLAEATGGSWIAAEKILAPDESLPTSWPVAGTTGYDAAW
;
A
#
# COMPACT_ATOMS: atom_id res chain seq x y z
N MET A 1 -43.88 10.96 -41.58
CA MET A 1 -44.24 9.64 -41.07
C MET A 1 -42.99 8.81 -41.05
N THR A 2 -42.25 8.87 -39.98
CA THR A 2 -41.21 7.89 -39.61
C THR A 2 -41.02 8.03 -38.11
N ASP A 3 -41.55 7.04 -37.39
CA ASP A 3 -41.45 6.92 -35.95
C ASP A 3 -40.02 6.62 -35.55
N ALA A 4 -39.42 7.45 -34.69
CA ALA A 4 -38.21 7.16 -33.98
C ALA A 4 -38.60 6.56 -32.62
N VAL A 5 -38.24 5.30 -32.42
CA VAL A 5 -38.41 4.57 -31.15
C VAL A 5 -37.26 4.97 -30.23
N ASP A 6 -37.62 5.66 -29.19
CA ASP A 6 -36.73 6.05 -28.07
C ASP A 6 -36.54 4.81 -27.17
N ALA A 7 -35.38 4.20 -27.22
CA ALA A 7 -34.99 3.12 -26.31
C ALA A 7 -34.32 3.72 -25.06
N ALA A 8 -35.11 3.90 -24.00
CA ALA A 8 -34.61 4.22 -22.69
C ALA A 8 -33.74 3.06 -22.19
N VAL A 9 -32.44 3.33 -21.99
CA VAL A 9 -31.51 2.43 -21.29
C VAL A 9 -31.75 2.60 -19.82
N ASP A 10 -32.37 1.59 -19.20
CA ASP A 10 -32.51 1.45 -17.76
C ASP A 10 -31.15 1.17 -17.14
N SER A 11 -30.53 2.19 -16.55
CA SER A 11 -29.25 2.10 -15.84
C SER A 11 -29.45 2.06 -14.33
N SER A 12 -30.29 1.15 -13.84
CA SER A 12 -30.34 0.83 -12.40
C SER A 12 -29.46 -0.38 -12.08
N VAL A 13 -28.14 -0.22 -12.19
CA VAL A 13 -27.23 -1.09 -11.46
C VAL A 13 -27.17 -0.54 -10.03
N SER A 14 -27.91 -1.15 -9.12
CA SER A 14 -27.75 -0.91 -7.70
C SER A 14 -26.34 -1.36 -7.31
N VAL A 15 -25.44 -0.41 -7.14
CA VAL A 15 -24.17 -0.62 -6.47
C VAL A 15 -24.53 -0.90 -5.01
N ASP A 16 -24.43 -2.16 -4.61
CA ASP A 16 -24.55 -2.60 -3.23
C ASP A 16 -23.53 -1.78 -2.43
N SER A 17 -23.99 -0.87 -1.59
CA SER A 17 -23.15 -0.05 -0.71
C SER A 17 -22.67 -0.92 0.44
N ALA A 18 -21.79 -1.87 0.13
CA ALA A 18 -21.05 -2.59 1.13
C ALA A 18 -20.17 -1.57 1.86
N GLU A 19 -20.47 -1.32 3.13
CA GLU A 19 -19.59 -0.59 4.05
C GLU A 19 -18.15 -1.03 3.79
N THR A 20 -17.27 -0.07 3.49
CA THR A 20 -15.84 -0.36 3.37
C THR A 20 -15.39 -0.90 4.73
N PRO A 21 -15.12 -2.20 4.90
CA PRO A 21 -14.82 -2.72 6.23
C PRO A 21 -13.57 -2.02 6.75
N ALA A 22 -13.63 -1.58 8.00
CA ALA A 22 -12.43 -1.16 8.72
C ALA A 22 -11.33 -2.22 8.57
N TYR A 23 -10.07 -1.86 8.75
CA TYR A 23 -8.98 -2.83 8.79
C TYR A 23 -9.23 -3.84 9.91
N ALA A 24 -10.06 -4.83 9.64
CA ALA A 24 -10.30 -5.91 10.57
C ALA A 24 -9.11 -6.87 10.53
N PRO A 25 -8.57 -7.29 11.69
CA PRO A 25 -7.50 -8.27 11.72
C PRO A 25 -7.98 -9.58 11.11
N TRP A 26 -7.22 -10.12 10.15
CA TRP A 26 -7.47 -11.47 9.65
C TRP A 26 -7.22 -12.48 10.77
N SER A 27 -8.20 -13.29 11.09
CA SER A 27 -8.17 -14.29 12.16
C SER A 27 -8.14 -15.73 11.65
N GLY A 28 -7.99 -15.90 10.34
CA GLY A 28 -7.87 -17.22 9.71
C GLY A 28 -6.53 -17.90 10.00
N HIS A 29 -6.40 -19.13 9.54
CA HIS A 29 -5.16 -19.91 9.61
C HIS A 29 -4.71 -20.22 8.19
N VAL A 30 -3.46 -19.92 7.85
CA VAL A 30 -2.82 -20.44 6.63
C VAL A 30 -2.44 -21.88 6.94
N PRO A 31 -3.01 -22.88 6.24
CA PRO A 31 -2.57 -24.27 6.40
C PRO A 31 -1.07 -24.35 6.13
N ALA A 32 -0.35 -25.18 6.90
CA ALA A 32 1.04 -25.46 6.58
C ALA A 32 1.12 -25.91 5.11
N PRO A 33 1.83 -25.18 4.25
CA PRO A 33 1.87 -25.53 2.83
C PRO A 33 2.51 -26.90 2.68
N GLU A 34 2.05 -27.69 1.70
CA GLU A 34 2.93 -28.72 1.16
C GLU A 34 4.23 -28.03 0.82
N GLN A 35 5.34 -28.43 1.47
CA GLN A 35 6.62 -27.72 1.41
C GLN A 35 7.07 -27.57 -0.06
N ARG A 36 6.64 -26.47 -0.68
CA ARG A 36 7.04 -26.10 -2.03
C ARG A 36 8.18 -25.11 -1.95
N THR A 37 9.31 -25.48 -2.49
CA THR A 37 10.45 -24.57 -2.68
C THR A 37 10.48 -24.13 -4.13
N PRO A 38 10.40 -22.84 -4.45
CA PRO A 38 10.65 -22.32 -5.79
C PRO A 38 12.05 -22.75 -6.27
N VAL A 39 12.14 -23.34 -7.45
CA VAL A 39 13.42 -23.77 -8.05
C VAL A 39 13.90 -22.73 -9.05
N THR A 40 12.99 -22.28 -9.91
CA THR A 40 13.27 -21.21 -10.89
C THR A 40 12.12 -20.23 -10.85
N THR A 41 12.44 -18.95 -10.72
CA THR A 41 11.43 -17.88 -10.71
C THR A 41 11.60 -16.98 -11.92
N TYR A 42 10.51 -16.46 -12.44
CA TYR A 42 10.53 -15.41 -13.46
C TYR A 42 9.77 -14.20 -12.94
N ARG A 43 10.47 -13.05 -12.81
CA ARG A 43 9.87 -11.84 -12.28
C ARG A 43 9.05 -11.12 -13.35
N LEU A 44 7.79 -10.84 -13.03
CA LEU A 44 6.88 -10.02 -13.81
C LEU A 44 6.65 -8.68 -13.11
N GLN A 45 7.00 -7.60 -13.79
CA GLN A 45 6.67 -6.25 -13.34
C GLN A 45 5.26 -5.93 -13.81
N LEU A 46 4.30 -6.03 -12.89
CA LEU A 46 2.88 -5.79 -13.16
C LEU A 46 2.53 -4.29 -13.11
N GLY A 47 1.52 -3.91 -13.87
CA GLY A 47 1.03 -2.55 -13.96
C GLY A 47 -0.05 -2.42 -15.05
N ALA A 48 -0.23 -1.20 -15.56
CA ALA A 48 -1.16 -0.94 -16.65
C ALA A 48 -0.73 -1.59 -17.97
N ASP A 49 0.59 -1.72 -18.20
CA ASP A 49 1.15 -2.27 -19.45
C ASP A 49 1.31 -3.81 -19.41
N LEU A 50 1.24 -4.41 -18.23
CA LEU A 50 1.29 -5.86 -18.03
C LEU A 50 0.36 -6.22 -16.86
N THR A 51 -0.86 -6.58 -17.17
CA THR A 51 -1.92 -6.94 -16.23
C THR A 51 -1.83 -8.42 -15.79
N PHE A 52 -2.65 -8.83 -14.81
CA PHE A 52 -2.80 -10.25 -14.47
C PHE A 52 -3.30 -11.10 -15.65
N ALA A 53 -4.14 -10.54 -16.54
CA ALA A 53 -4.60 -11.23 -17.72
C ALA A 53 -3.46 -11.46 -18.72
N ASP A 54 -2.58 -10.48 -18.91
CA ASP A 54 -1.40 -10.61 -19.76
C ASP A 54 -0.42 -11.62 -19.17
N ALA A 55 -0.17 -11.55 -17.87
CA ALA A 55 0.66 -12.52 -17.14
C ALA A 55 0.10 -13.95 -17.29
N LYS A 56 -1.23 -14.13 -17.17
CA LYS A 56 -1.88 -15.40 -17.39
C LYS A 56 -1.62 -15.97 -18.79
N ALA A 57 -1.65 -15.13 -19.82
CA ALA A 57 -1.36 -15.55 -21.18
C ALA A 57 0.10 -16.02 -21.38
N LEU A 58 1.03 -15.58 -20.52
CA LEU A 58 2.44 -16.00 -20.55
C LEU A 58 2.71 -17.33 -19.83
N VAL A 59 1.79 -17.81 -18.99
CA VAL A 59 2.00 -19.02 -18.16
C VAL A 59 2.44 -20.24 -18.98
N PRO A 60 1.79 -20.62 -20.10
CA PRO A 60 2.21 -21.79 -20.88
C PRO A 60 3.65 -21.67 -21.38
N TYR A 61 4.02 -20.49 -21.90
CA TYR A 61 5.38 -20.23 -22.38
C TYR A 61 6.41 -20.33 -21.26
N LEU A 62 6.13 -19.75 -20.09
CA LEU A 62 7.05 -19.78 -18.94
C LEU A 62 7.19 -21.20 -18.36
N ALA A 63 6.10 -21.98 -18.35
CA ALA A 63 6.14 -23.38 -17.97
C ALA A 63 7.01 -24.21 -18.93
N ASP A 64 6.88 -24.01 -20.24
CA ASP A 64 7.72 -24.67 -21.26
C ASP A 64 9.20 -24.26 -21.14
N LEU A 65 9.45 -23.03 -20.67
CA LEU A 65 10.82 -22.53 -20.39
C LEU A 65 11.43 -23.19 -19.13
N GLY A 66 10.61 -23.87 -18.30
CA GLY A 66 11.05 -24.51 -17.07
C GLY A 66 10.96 -23.63 -15.83
N VAL A 67 10.18 -22.53 -15.89
CA VAL A 67 9.88 -21.71 -14.72
C VAL A 67 8.93 -22.47 -13.80
N THR A 68 9.29 -22.56 -12.52
CA THR A 68 8.47 -23.25 -11.51
C THR A 68 7.54 -22.31 -10.76
N ASP A 69 7.87 -21.03 -10.67
CA ASP A 69 7.09 -20.05 -9.93
C ASP A 69 7.15 -18.68 -10.59
N LEU A 70 5.99 -18.03 -10.72
CA LEU A 70 5.93 -16.63 -11.11
C LEU A 70 6.31 -15.77 -9.90
N TYR A 71 7.23 -14.83 -10.09
CA TYR A 71 7.53 -13.81 -9.09
C TYR A 71 6.89 -12.49 -9.50
N LEU A 72 5.84 -12.10 -8.79
CA LEU A 72 5.06 -10.90 -9.09
C LEU A 72 5.57 -9.70 -8.29
N SER A 73 5.70 -8.54 -8.94
CA SER A 73 5.85 -7.26 -8.25
C SER A 73 4.66 -7.01 -7.31
N PRO A 74 4.71 -6.02 -6.39
CA PRO A 74 3.62 -5.80 -5.43
C PRO A 74 2.26 -5.71 -6.10
N VAL A 75 1.28 -6.45 -5.55
CA VAL A 75 -0.05 -6.64 -6.17
C VAL A 75 -1.16 -5.81 -5.51
N LEU A 76 -0.86 -5.16 -4.38
CA LEU A 76 -1.83 -4.36 -3.64
C LEU A 76 -2.09 -3.01 -4.32
N ALA A 77 -3.18 -2.34 -3.91
CA ALA A 77 -3.53 -1.02 -4.44
C ALA A 77 -2.43 0.00 -4.13
N ALA A 78 -1.82 0.54 -5.16
CA ALA A 78 -0.75 1.51 -5.13
C ALA A 78 -1.26 2.92 -5.47
N ALA A 79 -0.42 3.94 -5.29
CA ALA A 79 -0.73 5.32 -5.62
C ALA A 79 -1.12 5.47 -7.10
N PRO A 80 -2.03 6.37 -7.46
CA PRO A 80 -2.40 6.63 -8.84
C PRO A 80 -1.18 6.95 -9.70
N GLY A 81 -1.05 6.26 -10.84
CA GLY A 81 0.09 6.42 -11.74
C GLY A 81 1.33 5.64 -11.35
N SER A 82 1.30 4.86 -10.28
CA SER A 82 2.40 3.96 -9.90
C SER A 82 2.73 2.98 -11.03
N THR A 83 4.01 2.86 -11.36
CA THR A 83 4.53 1.91 -12.37
C THR A 83 5.23 0.72 -11.74
N HIS A 84 5.33 0.68 -10.40
CA HIS A 84 6.12 -0.32 -9.68
C HIS A 84 5.36 -1.02 -8.54
N GLY A 85 4.34 -0.39 -7.93
CA GLY A 85 3.49 -0.97 -6.88
C GLY A 85 4.05 -0.90 -5.46
N TYR A 86 5.27 -0.37 -5.24
CA TYR A 86 5.87 -0.27 -3.90
C TYR A 86 5.30 0.88 -3.06
N ASP A 87 4.56 1.78 -3.65
CA ASP A 87 3.88 2.92 -3.04
C ASP A 87 2.42 2.58 -2.68
N VAL A 88 2.26 1.54 -1.84
CA VAL A 88 0.95 1.02 -1.43
C VAL A 88 0.13 2.10 -0.73
N VAL A 89 -1.16 2.20 -1.09
CA VAL A 89 -2.14 3.10 -0.47
C VAL A 89 -3.25 2.36 0.27
N ASP A 90 -3.54 1.11 -0.11
CA ASP A 90 -4.57 0.31 0.56
C ASP A 90 -4.19 -1.18 0.56
N HIS A 91 -3.94 -1.73 1.74
CA HIS A 91 -3.58 -3.14 1.93
C HIS A 91 -4.78 -4.11 1.82
N ARG A 92 -6.01 -3.59 1.76
CA ARG A 92 -7.23 -4.39 1.70
C ARG A 92 -7.67 -4.73 0.28
N ARG A 93 -7.01 -4.18 -0.73
CA ARG A 93 -7.43 -4.30 -2.13
C ARG A 93 -6.28 -4.72 -3.03
N ILE A 94 -6.58 -5.64 -3.93
CA ILE A 94 -5.71 -5.91 -5.07
C ILE A 94 -5.83 -4.77 -6.08
N SER A 95 -4.73 -4.40 -6.71
CA SER A 95 -4.66 -3.30 -7.68
C SER A 95 -5.68 -3.49 -8.82
N ALA A 96 -6.62 -2.56 -8.92
CA ALA A 96 -7.59 -2.53 -10.01
C ALA A 96 -6.91 -2.26 -11.37
N VAL A 97 -5.78 -1.53 -11.37
CA VAL A 97 -4.98 -1.26 -12.58
C VAL A 97 -4.43 -2.55 -13.18
N MET A 98 -4.08 -3.52 -12.33
CA MET A 98 -3.59 -4.83 -12.76
C MET A 98 -4.73 -5.81 -13.10
N GLY A 99 -6.00 -5.46 -12.86
CA GLY A 99 -7.17 -6.28 -13.12
C GLY A 99 -7.92 -6.78 -11.88
N GLY A 100 -7.48 -6.38 -10.66
CA GLY A 100 -8.16 -6.71 -9.43
C GLY A 100 -8.06 -8.18 -8.99
N ARG A 101 -8.79 -8.53 -7.93
CA ARG A 101 -8.72 -9.83 -7.27
C ARG A 101 -9.07 -11.00 -8.19
N ASP A 102 -10.17 -10.90 -8.93
CA ASP A 102 -10.65 -11.98 -9.81
C ASP A 102 -9.62 -12.37 -10.87
N GLN A 103 -8.90 -11.38 -11.42
CA GLN A 103 -7.85 -11.63 -12.41
C GLN A 103 -6.61 -12.27 -11.77
N LEU A 104 -6.24 -11.88 -10.55
CA LEU A 104 -5.16 -12.54 -9.80
C LEU A 104 -5.51 -14.00 -9.51
N GLU A 105 -6.72 -14.30 -9.04
CA GLU A 105 -7.20 -15.66 -8.80
C GLU A 105 -7.24 -16.48 -10.11
N SER A 106 -7.63 -15.85 -11.22
CA SER A 106 -7.62 -16.48 -12.54
C SER A 106 -6.20 -16.81 -13.03
N LEU A 107 -5.22 -15.91 -12.78
CA LEU A 107 -3.80 -16.17 -13.03
C LEU A 107 -3.29 -17.33 -12.18
N ALA A 108 -3.64 -17.36 -10.88
CA ALA A 108 -3.22 -18.41 -9.97
C ALA A 108 -3.76 -19.79 -10.40
N ALA A 109 -5.01 -19.84 -10.84
CA ALA A 109 -5.61 -21.08 -11.37
C ALA A 109 -4.89 -21.59 -12.61
N GLU A 110 -4.50 -20.70 -13.53
CA GLU A 110 -3.71 -21.05 -14.73
C GLU A 110 -2.32 -21.54 -14.35
N ALA A 111 -1.63 -20.81 -13.45
CA ALA A 111 -0.31 -21.22 -12.95
C ALA A 111 -0.37 -22.62 -12.31
N ALA A 112 -1.38 -22.88 -11.47
CA ALA A 112 -1.58 -24.18 -10.83
C ALA A 112 -1.84 -25.31 -11.84
N ALA A 113 -2.59 -25.05 -12.94
CA ALA A 113 -2.81 -26.00 -14.03
C ALA A 113 -1.49 -26.43 -14.71
N HIS A 114 -0.49 -25.54 -14.71
CA HIS A 114 0.86 -25.77 -15.20
C HIS A 114 1.85 -26.17 -14.09
N LYS A 115 1.37 -26.49 -12.86
CA LYS A 115 2.17 -26.83 -11.68
C LYS A 115 3.13 -25.72 -11.23
N MET A 116 2.83 -24.49 -11.57
CA MET A 116 3.59 -23.32 -11.16
C MET A 116 2.97 -22.71 -9.89
N GLY A 117 3.85 -22.18 -9.02
CA GLY A 117 3.45 -21.37 -7.88
C GLY A 117 3.48 -19.87 -8.17
N ILE A 118 3.04 -19.10 -7.20
CA ILE A 118 3.11 -17.62 -7.23
C ILE A 118 3.84 -17.13 -6.00
N VAL A 119 4.93 -16.41 -6.22
CA VAL A 119 5.67 -15.62 -5.22
C VAL A 119 5.22 -14.16 -5.37
N VAL A 120 4.78 -13.53 -4.30
CA VAL A 120 4.38 -12.12 -4.31
C VAL A 120 5.37 -11.27 -3.53
N ASP A 121 5.70 -10.11 -4.10
CA ASP A 121 6.46 -9.07 -3.41
C ASP A 121 5.54 -8.30 -2.46
N ILE A 122 5.89 -8.21 -1.19
CA ILE A 122 5.15 -7.45 -0.17
C ILE A 122 5.99 -6.32 0.40
N VAL A 123 5.34 -5.20 0.73
CA VAL A 123 5.97 -3.96 1.16
C VAL A 123 5.56 -3.64 2.60
N PRO A 124 6.23 -4.23 3.61
CA PRO A 124 5.85 -4.04 5.01
C PRO A 124 6.34 -2.73 5.62
N ASN A 125 7.37 -2.10 5.04
CA ASN A 125 8.06 -0.99 5.68
C ASN A 125 7.28 0.33 5.64
N HIS A 126 6.51 0.60 4.58
CA HIS A 126 5.94 1.92 4.35
C HIS A 126 4.64 1.89 3.53
N MET A 127 3.92 3.02 3.57
CA MET A 127 2.82 3.36 2.66
C MET A 127 3.10 4.69 1.97
N ALA A 128 2.44 4.92 0.83
CA ALA A 128 2.55 6.20 0.13
C ALA A 128 1.92 7.35 0.92
N VAL A 129 2.51 8.54 0.78
CA VAL A 129 1.90 9.85 1.04
C VAL A 129 1.45 10.41 -0.31
N PRO A 130 0.24 10.05 -0.78
CA PRO A 130 -0.17 10.30 -2.15
C PRO A 130 -0.68 11.72 -2.36
N THR A 131 -0.80 12.10 -3.64
CA THR A 131 -1.45 13.31 -4.09
C THR A 131 -2.61 12.94 -5.02
N PRO A 132 -3.87 13.28 -4.70
CA PRO A 132 -4.40 13.82 -3.43
C PRO A 132 -4.26 12.86 -2.23
N GLY A 133 -4.23 13.44 -0.99
CA GLY A 133 -3.98 12.69 0.24
C GLY A 133 -5.00 11.58 0.55
N TRP A 134 -6.26 11.71 0.12
CA TRP A 134 -7.33 10.73 0.38
C TRP A 134 -7.13 9.36 -0.27
N HIS A 135 -6.17 9.18 -1.16
CA HIS A 135 -5.86 7.84 -1.69
C HIS A 135 -5.30 6.90 -0.62
N ASN A 136 -4.68 7.43 0.45
CA ASN A 136 -4.28 6.68 1.64
C ASN A 136 -5.23 7.05 2.80
N LEU A 137 -6.34 6.32 2.94
CA LEU A 137 -7.36 6.60 3.95
C LEU A 137 -6.85 6.47 5.40
N PRO A 138 -5.99 5.52 5.79
CA PRO A 138 -5.35 5.53 7.10
C PRO A 138 -4.60 6.82 7.40
N LEU A 139 -3.74 7.28 6.50
CA LEU A 139 -3.02 8.54 6.68
C LEU A 139 -3.96 9.75 6.68
N TRP A 140 -4.96 9.75 5.79
CA TRP A 140 -6.00 10.78 5.75
C TRP A 140 -6.70 10.94 7.09
N SER A 141 -7.09 9.83 7.73
CA SER A 141 -7.71 9.84 9.07
C SER A 141 -6.75 10.39 10.12
N VAL A 142 -5.48 9.97 10.11
CA VAL A 142 -4.48 10.51 11.06
C VAL A 142 -4.27 12.00 10.88
N LEU A 143 -4.21 12.50 9.65
CA LEU A 143 -4.09 13.94 9.38
C LEU A 143 -5.34 14.73 9.79
N ARG A 144 -6.55 14.12 9.77
CA ARG A 144 -7.80 14.74 10.15
C ARG A 144 -8.05 14.75 11.66
N GLU A 145 -7.75 13.64 12.32
CA GLU A 145 -8.18 13.34 13.69
C GLU A 145 -7.01 13.30 14.68
N GLY A 146 -5.77 13.29 14.18
CA GLY A 146 -4.59 13.22 15.03
C GLY A 146 -4.58 12.01 15.94
N PRO A 147 -4.36 12.19 17.28
CA PRO A 147 -4.35 11.11 18.25
C PRO A 147 -5.66 10.32 18.38
N ASP A 148 -6.78 10.92 18.00
CA ASP A 148 -8.10 10.29 18.09
C ASP A 148 -8.39 9.37 16.88
N SER A 149 -7.52 9.35 15.87
CA SER A 149 -7.64 8.47 14.71
C SER A 149 -7.54 7.00 15.12
N PRO A 150 -8.39 6.11 14.58
CA PRO A 150 -8.22 4.66 14.76
C PRO A 150 -6.89 4.15 14.16
N TYR A 151 -6.23 4.95 13.33
CA TYR A 151 -4.93 4.67 12.73
C TYR A 151 -3.77 5.43 13.40
N ALA A 152 -3.97 6.02 14.58
CA ALA A 152 -2.94 6.80 15.28
C ALA A 152 -1.65 6.00 15.53
N ALA A 153 -1.77 4.69 15.78
CA ALA A 153 -0.63 3.78 15.97
C ALA A 153 -0.10 3.15 14.67
N TRP A 154 -0.67 3.49 13.50
CA TRP A 154 -0.34 2.82 12.24
C TRP A 154 1.01 3.25 11.68
N PHE A 155 1.25 4.56 11.69
CA PHE A 155 2.47 5.14 11.14
C PHE A 155 3.54 5.35 12.21
N ASP A 156 4.79 5.27 11.80
CA ASP A 156 5.93 5.53 12.68
C ASP A 156 6.24 7.03 12.74
N LEU A 157 5.45 7.71 13.56
CA LEU A 157 5.51 9.16 13.79
C LEU A 157 5.12 9.47 15.24
N SER A 158 5.45 10.68 15.70
CA SER A 158 4.92 11.24 16.95
C SER A 158 3.71 12.12 16.65
N LEU A 159 2.66 11.97 17.46
CA LEU A 159 1.47 12.83 17.43
C LEU A 159 1.50 13.92 18.52
N ASP A 160 2.63 14.09 19.22
CA ASP A 160 2.84 15.15 20.19
C ASP A 160 2.97 16.53 19.51
N GLU A 161 3.29 16.54 18.23
CA GLU A 161 3.41 17.72 17.38
C GLU A 161 2.76 17.49 16.00
N PRO A 162 2.39 18.55 15.26
CA PRO A 162 1.79 18.41 13.94
C PRO A 162 2.72 17.68 12.95
N ILE A 163 2.17 16.78 12.17
CA ILE A 163 2.90 16.02 11.15
C ILE A 163 3.39 16.96 10.05
N LEU A 164 4.68 16.98 9.78
CA LEU A 164 5.25 17.86 8.76
C LEU A 164 4.94 17.37 7.34
N MET A 165 4.27 18.22 6.57
CA MET A 165 3.95 17.98 5.15
C MET A 165 4.72 19.02 4.29
N PRO A 166 5.95 18.70 3.84
CA PRO A 166 6.82 19.64 3.13
C PRO A 166 6.51 19.66 1.63
N ILE A 167 5.36 20.23 1.26
CA ILE A 167 4.84 20.21 -0.12
C ILE A 167 4.73 21.59 -0.76
N LEU A 168 4.92 22.66 0.02
CA LEU A 168 4.73 24.00 -0.49
C LEU A 168 5.92 24.43 -1.36
N GLY A 169 5.65 25.09 -2.48
CA GLY A 169 6.67 25.66 -3.37
C GLY A 169 7.43 26.87 -2.78
N LYS A 170 6.88 27.47 -1.70
CA LYS A 170 7.43 28.61 -0.97
C LYS A 170 6.98 28.58 0.50
N ARG A 171 7.48 29.51 1.32
CA ARG A 171 7.12 29.60 2.74
C ARG A 171 5.64 29.87 2.90
N ILE A 172 5.00 29.29 3.90
CA ILE A 172 3.55 29.35 4.16
C ILE A 172 3.00 30.78 4.18
N GLY A 173 3.73 31.74 4.76
CA GLY A 173 3.30 33.15 4.76
C GLY A 173 3.16 33.77 3.36
N ALA A 174 4.01 33.35 2.41
CA ALA A 174 3.91 33.78 1.01
C ALA A 174 2.77 33.06 0.28
N VAL A 175 2.55 31.77 0.58
CA VAL A 175 1.41 30.99 0.05
C VAL A 175 0.08 31.62 0.46
N LEU A 176 -0.04 32.02 1.74
CA LEU A 176 -1.22 32.69 2.26
C LEU A 176 -1.44 34.09 1.66
N ALA A 177 -0.36 34.86 1.49
CA ALA A 177 -0.44 36.18 0.90
C ALA A 177 -0.85 36.17 -0.59
N ASP A 178 -0.46 35.12 -1.31
CA ASP A 178 -0.78 34.91 -2.72
C ASP A 178 -2.09 34.10 -2.91
N GLU A 179 -2.81 33.81 -1.81
CA GLU A 179 -4.12 33.08 -1.79
C GLU A 179 -4.07 31.72 -2.53
N GLU A 180 -2.93 30.99 -2.44
CA GLU A 180 -2.76 29.71 -3.12
C GLU A 180 -3.40 28.52 -2.37
N LEU A 181 -3.84 28.70 -1.12
CA LEU A 181 -4.62 27.73 -0.36
C LEU A 181 -6.11 28.03 -0.50
N THR A 182 -6.89 27.02 -0.80
CA THR A 182 -8.35 27.12 -0.89
C THR A 182 -9.04 26.05 -0.04
N LEU A 183 -10.25 26.39 0.44
CA LEU A 183 -11.14 25.44 1.12
C LEU A 183 -12.26 25.07 0.18
N GLU A 184 -12.56 23.79 0.09
CA GLU A 184 -13.68 23.28 -0.67
C GLU A 184 -14.37 22.12 0.06
N GLN A 185 -15.60 21.85 -0.30
CA GLN A 185 -16.33 20.66 0.15
C GLN A 185 -16.31 19.63 -0.97
N VAL A 186 -15.90 18.41 -0.63
CA VAL A 186 -15.85 17.29 -1.58
C VAL A 186 -16.37 16.02 -0.92
N VAL A 187 -16.97 15.14 -1.71
CA VAL A 187 -17.18 13.75 -1.29
C VAL A 187 -15.84 13.03 -1.48
N VAL A 188 -15.22 12.64 -0.37
CA VAL A 188 -13.91 11.96 -0.41
C VAL A 188 -14.10 10.54 -0.93
N PRO A 189 -13.39 10.14 -2.01
CA PRO A 189 -13.47 8.78 -2.53
C PRO A 189 -13.13 7.72 -1.48
N GLY A 190 -14.01 6.71 -1.32
CA GLY A 190 -13.90 5.68 -0.30
C GLY A 190 -14.40 6.09 1.09
N GLN A 191 -15.03 7.26 1.21
CA GLN A 191 -15.72 7.77 2.42
C GLN A 191 -17.05 8.45 2.05
N GLU A 192 -17.72 7.95 1.03
CA GLU A 192 -18.97 8.51 0.50
C GLU A 192 -20.08 8.58 1.57
N GLU A 193 -20.07 7.66 2.53
CA GLU A 193 -20.99 7.60 3.66
C GLU A 193 -20.89 8.81 4.62
N LEU A 194 -19.73 9.48 4.63
CA LEU A 194 -19.52 10.69 5.43
C LEU A 194 -20.06 11.96 4.73
N GLY A 195 -20.49 11.85 3.46
CA GLY A 195 -20.93 12.97 2.66
C GLY A 195 -19.83 13.96 2.31
N GLU A 196 -20.19 15.22 2.10
CA GLU A 196 -19.22 16.27 1.80
C GLU A 196 -18.35 16.59 3.02
N GLN A 197 -17.04 16.61 2.82
CA GLN A 197 -16.04 16.95 3.83
C GLN A 197 -15.25 18.20 3.40
N TRP A 198 -14.85 19.01 4.38
CA TRP A 198 -13.98 20.14 4.13
C TRP A 198 -12.55 19.69 3.84
N VAL A 199 -11.99 20.21 2.76
CA VAL A 199 -10.66 19.88 2.26
C VAL A 199 -9.87 21.17 2.02
N LEU A 200 -8.63 21.18 2.49
CA LEU A 200 -7.67 22.21 2.20
C LEU A 200 -6.88 21.82 0.94
N ARG A 201 -6.93 22.68 -0.09
CA ARG A 201 -6.25 22.48 -1.37
C ARG A 201 -5.01 23.36 -1.51
N TYR A 202 -3.97 22.74 -2.06
CA TYR A 202 -2.81 23.42 -2.61
C TYR A 202 -2.46 22.78 -3.95
N TYR A 203 -2.88 23.39 -5.05
CA TYR A 203 -2.82 22.79 -6.40
C TYR A 203 -3.47 21.38 -6.41
N ASP A 204 -2.71 20.34 -6.81
CA ASP A 204 -3.19 18.96 -6.83
C ASP A 204 -3.24 18.30 -5.44
N HIS A 205 -2.57 18.90 -4.45
CA HIS A 205 -2.60 18.38 -3.09
C HIS A 205 -3.93 18.66 -2.41
N ALA A 206 -4.43 17.68 -1.69
CA ALA A 206 -5.61 17.79 -0.85
C ALA A 206 -5.31 17.22 0.53
N PHE A 207 -5.71 17.97 1.55
CA PHE A 207 -5.55 17.60 2.96
C PHE A 207 -6.89 17.68 3.67
N PRO A 208 -7.16 16.78 4.64
CA PRO A 208 -8.39 16.89 5.43
C PRO A 208 -8.35 18.10 6.34
N VAL A 209 -9.50 18.65 6.67
CA VAL A 209 -9.64 19.73 7.65
C VAL A 209 -10.11 19.14 8.98
N ALA A 210 -9.42 19.45 10.07
CA ALA A 210 -9.80 19.04 11.41
C ALA A 210 -11.16 19.63 11.79
N GLN A 211 -12.03 18.78 12.35
CA GLN A 211 -13.41 19.15 12.66
C GLN A 211 -13.49 20.38 13.57
N GLY A 212 -14.38 21.32 13.20
CA GLY A 212 -14.61 22.56 13.95
C GLY A 212 -13.60 23.68 13.65
N THR A 213 -12.68 23.48 12.69
CA THR A 213 -11.74 24.52 12.25
C THR A 213 -12.13 25.18 10.93
N GLU A 214 -13.08 24.63 10.20
CA GLU A 214 -13.50 25.02 8.85
C GLU A 214 -13.99 26.45 8.70
N ALA A 215 -14.54 27.03 9.80
CA ALA A 215 -15.02 28.41 9.81
C ALA A 215 -13.94 29.45 10.22
N LEU A 216 -12.72 29.00 10.53
CA LEU A 216 -11.64 29.89 10.93
C LEU A 216 -11.04 30.64 9.73
N PRO A 217 -10.50 31.86 9.93
CA PRO A 217 -9.68 32.50 8.91
C PRO A 217 -8.52 31.61 8.47
N MET A 218 -8.18 31.56 7.18
CA MET A 218 -7.21 30.64 6.60
C MET A 218 -5.87 30.56 7.38
N HIS A 219 -5.32 31.70 7.80
CA HIS A 219 -4.06 31.76 8.55
C HIS A 219 -4.15 31.13 9.95
N VAL A 220 -5.35 31.08 10.55
CA VAL A 220 -5.60 30.40 11.82
C VAL A 220 -5.90 28.92 11.57
N LEU A 221 -6.67 28.63 10.52
CA LEU A 221 -7.04 27.27 10.16
C LEU A 221 -5.80 26.39 9.94
N VAL A 222 -4.82 26.86 9.16
CA VAL A 222 -3.60 26.08 8.86
C VAL A 222 -2.75 25.77 10.08
N GLU A 223 -2.86 26.58 11.16
CA GLU A 223 -2.16 26.36 12.44
C GLU A 223 -2.92 25.43 13.40
N ARG A 224 -4.16 25.06 13.05
CA ARG A 224 -5.04 24.23 13.89
C ARG A 224 -5.20 22.80 13.37
N GLN A 225 -4.45 22.44 12.35
CA GLN A 225 -4.47 21.08 11.82
C GLN A 225 -3.53 20.16 12.60
N HIS A 226 -3.74 18.85 12.51
CA HIS A 226 -2.84 17.84 13.04
C HIS A 226 -1.60 17.65 12.15
N TYR A 227 -1.46 18.46 11.12
CA TYR A 227 -0.31 18.52 10.23
C TYR A 227 0.12 19.97 10.00
N ARG A 228 1.35 20.17 9.56
CA ARG A 228 1.93 21.47 9.23
C ARG A 228 2.42 21.49 7.79
N LEU A 229 1.79 22.31 6.95
CA LEU A 229 2.26 22.54 5.60
C LEU A 229 3.55 23.37 5.63
N ALA A 230 4.58 22.91 4.97
CA ALA A 230 5.89 23.56 4.98
C ALA A 230 6.51 23.65 3.58
N TYR A 231 7.47 24.56 3.44
CA TYR A 231 8.26 24.68 2.22
C TYR A 231 9.05 23.40 1.97
N TRP A 232 8.98 22.86 0.76
CA TRP A 232 9.51 21.53 0.44
C TRP A 232 10.99 21.34 0.82
N LYS A 233 11.80 22.42 0.81
CA LYS A 233 13.22 22.37 1.13
C LYS A 233 13.55 22.04 2.59
N VAL A 234 12.59 22.12 3.51
CA VAL A 234 12.83 21.73 4.90
C VAL A 234 12.59 20.25 5.12
N GLY A 235 12.08 19.53 4.12
CA GLY A 235 11.73 18.11 4.23
C GLY A 235 12.88 17.23 4.67
N ASP A 236 14.09 17.47 4.15
CA ASP A 236 15.25 16.62 4.46
C ASP A 236 15.65 16.70 5.93
N GLU A 237 15.45 17.84 6.58
CA GLU A 237 15.89 18.12 7.94
C GLU A 237 14.76 18.05 8.99
N GLU A 238 13.50 18.34 8.61
CA GLU A 238 12.41 18.57 9.56
C GLU A 238 11.29 17.53 9.50
N ILE A 239 11.27 16.56 8.55
CA ILE A 239 10.25 15.50 8.53
C ILE A 239 10.30 14.74 9.85
N ASN A 240 9.13 14.64 10.51
CA ASN A 240 8.96 14.06 11.83
C ASN A 240 8.24 12.70 11.81
N TYR A 241 8.34 11.98 10.69
CA TYR A 241 7.96 10.57 10.57
C TYR A 241 9.09 9.77 9.94
N ARG A 242 9.21 8.48 10.30
CA ARG A 242 10.17 7.58 9.64
C ARG A 242 9.74 7.38 8.19
N ARG A 243 10.68 7.41 7.28
CA ARG A 243 10.46 7.29 5.82
C ARG A 243 11.38 6.23 5.23
N PHE A 244 11.04 5.80 4.02
CA PHE A 244 11.92 4.94 3.25
C PHE A 244 13.11 5.76 2.73
N PHE A 245 14.29 5.50 3.27
CA PHE A 245 15.50 6.31 3.04
C PHE A 245 15.23 7.81 3.25
N ASP A 246 15.40 8.62 2.19
CA ASP A 246 15.14 10.06 2.14
C ASP A 246 13.85 10.42 1.36
N VAL A 247 13.04 9.43 0.99
CA VAL A 247 11.82 9.61 0.20
C VAL A 247 10.66 10.08 1.07
N GLY A 248 10.41 11.39 1.10
CA GLY A 248 9.36 12.00 1.94
C GLY A 248 7.93 11.61 1.57
N THR A 249 7.71 10.98 0.40
CA THR A 249 6.39 10.47 -0.04
C THR A 249 6.12 9.02 0.36
N LEU A 250 7.00 8.40 1.17
CA LEU A 250 6.86 7.04 1.66
C LEU A 250 7.00 7.03 3.19
N ALA A 251 5.86 7.08 3.88
CA ALA A 251 5.79 7.08 5.34
C ALA A 251 5.83 5.66 5.90
N ALA A 252 6.73 5.41 6.84
CA ALA A 252 6.87 4.10 7.44
C ALA A 252 5.66 3.74 8.32
N ILE A 253 5.32 2.44 8.35
CA ILE A 253 4.29 1.87 9.21
C ILE A 253 4.91 0.99 10.29
N ARG A 254 4.19 0.82 11.41
CA ARG A 254 4.64 0.07 12.59
C ARG A 254 4.18 -1.37 12.57
N VAL A 255 4.73 -2.16 11.65
CA VAL A 255 4.34 -3.58 11.52
C VAL A 255 4.74 -4.44 12.72
N GLU A 256 5.58 -3.94 13.62
CA GLU A 256 5.85 -4.53 14.92
C GLU A 256 4.65 -4.44 15.88
N ASN A 257 3.67 -3.56 15.60
CA ASN A 257 2.39 -3.53 16.27
C ASN A 257 1.49 -4.62 15.69
N PRO A 258 0.95 -5.56 16.51
CA PRO A 258 0.14 -6.67 16.03
C PRO A 258 -1.10 -6.26 15.23
N ASP A 259 -1.75 -5.14 15.60
CA ASP A 259 -2.94 -4.64 14.90
C ASP A 259 -2.58 -4.10 13.51
N VAL A 260 -1.43 -3.42 13.40
CA VAL A 260 -0.91 -2.93 12.12
C VAL A 260 -0.48 -4.08 11.24
N PHE A 261 0.21 -5.07 11.79
CA PHE A 261 0.57 -6.30 11.07
C PHE A 261 -0.69 -7.00 10.54
N ALA A 262 -1.66 -7.26 11.40
CA ALA A 262 -2.90 -7.94 11.02
C ALA A 262 -3.67 -7.16 9.92
N GLY A 263 -3.74 -5.84 10.04
CA GLY A 263 -4.41 -5.00 9.05
C GLY A 263 -3.66 -4.92 7.71
N SER A 264 -2.34 -4.81 7.73
CA SER A 264 -1.53 -4.67 6.50
C SER A 264 -1.28 -6.00 5.77
N HIS A 265 -1.35 -7.15 6.47
CA HIS A 265 -1.09 -8.47 5.88
C HIS A 265 -2.36 -9.30 5.66
N GLY A 266 -3.51 -8.88 6.21
CA GLY A 266 -4.72 -9.69 6.23
C GLY A 266 -5.13 -10.24 4.87
N LEU A 267 -5.17 -9.42 3.82
CA LEU A 267 -5.51 -9.86 2.46
C LEU A 267 -4.49 -10.84 1.88
N ILE A 268 -3.20 -10.59 2.09
CA ILE A 268 -2.14 -11.50 1.61
C ILE A 268 -2.25 -12.86 2.30
N LEU A 269 -2.44 -12.88 3.62
CA LEU A 269 -2.63 -14.13 4.39
C LEU A 269 -3.90 -14.88 3.97
N GLU A 270 -4.99 -14.16 3.68
CA GLU A 270 -6.21 -14.74 3.13
C GLU A 270 -5.95 -15.42 1.78
N LEU A 271 -5.27 -14.74 0.85
CA LEU A 271 -4.92 -15.29 -0.46
C LEU A 271 -3.95 -16.48 -0.38
N MET A 272 -3.05 -16.48 0.59
CA MET A 272 -2.19 -17.64 0.87
C MET A 272 -3.02 -18.82 1.41
N SER A 273 -3.95 -18.56 2.32
CA SER A 273 -4.87 -19.59 2.84
C SER A 273 -5.75 -20.21 1.75
N ALA A 274 -6.13 -19.39 0.76
CA ALA A 274 -6.90 -19.83 -0.42
C ALA A 274 -6.03 -20.54 -1.48
N GLY A 275 -4.71 -20.61 -1.31
CA GLY A 275 -3.78 -21.22 -2.26
C GLY A 275 -3.54 -20.38 -3.53
N VAL A 276 -3.92 -19.10 -3.53
CA VAL A 276 -3.67 -18.16 -4.63
C VAL A 276 -2.20 -17.72 -4.64
N ILE A 277 -1.62 -17.51 -3.47
CA ILE A 277 -0.22 -17.15 -3.26
C ILE A 277 0.47 -18.30 -2.53
N SER A 278 1.62 -18.72 -3.02
CA SER A 278 2.37 -19.86 -2.45
C SER A 278 3.61 -19.44 -1.65
N ALA A 279 4.16 -18.25 -1.91
CA ALA A 279 5.40 -17.79 -1.30
C ALA A 279 5.47 -16.26 -1.30
N LEU A 280 6.35 -15.70 -0.48
CA LEU A 280 6.52 -14.26 -0.35
C LEU A 280 7.98 -13.84 -0.56
N ARG A 281 8.15 -12.64 -1.11
CA ARG A 281 9.38 -11.87 -1.03
C ARG A 281 9.09 -10.60 -0.22
N VAL A 282 9.88 -10.36 0.80
CA VAL A 282 9.74 -9.20 1.68
C VAL A 282 10.65 -8.08 1.21
N ASP A 283 10.04 -6.95 0.85
CA ASP A 283 10.74 -5.73 0.48
C ASP A 283 11.35 -5.06 1.71
N HIS A 284 12.63 -4.67 1.60
CA HIS A 284 13.34 -3.82 2.54
C HIS A 284 13.14 -4.14 4.05
N PRO A 285 13.33 -5.39 4.51
CA PRO A 285 13.15 -5.72 5.92
C PRO A 285 14.14 -4.96 6.83
N ASP A 286 15.32 -4.57 6.33
CA ASP A 286 16.29 -3.77 7.09
C ASP A 286 15.76 -2.40 7.53
N GLY A 287 14.72 -1.89 6.88
CA GLY A 287 14.06 -0.63 7.23
C GLY A 287 13.07 -0.73 8.39
N LEU A 288 12.74 -1.94 8.84
CA LEU A 288 11.78 -2.17 9.93
C LEU A 288 12.41 -1.87 11.30
N ALA A 289 11.57 -1.56 12.29
CA ALA A 289 12.02 -1.35 13.67
C ALA A 289 12.56 -2.63 14.30
N ASP A 290 11.94 -3.78 14.00
CA ASP A 290 12.36 -5.13 14.42
C ASP A 290 12.25 -6.12 13.26
N PRO A 291 13.27 -6.21 12.40
CA PRO A 291 13.25 -7.12 11.26
C PRO A 291 13.10 -8.59 11.64
N GLY A 292 13.80 -9.02 12.71
CA GLY A 292 13.79 -10.40 13.16
C GLY A 292 12.43 -10.81 13.74
N GLY A 293 11.85 -9.96 14.58
CA GLY A 293 10.50 -10.16 15.14
C GLY A 293 9.45 -10.19 14.04
N TYR A 294 9.51 -9.26 13.09
CA TYR A 294 8.59 -9.23 11.94
C TYR A 294 8.67 -10.51 11.10
N LEU A 295 9.86 -10.95 10.71
CA LEU A 295 10.03 -12.16 9.89
C LEU A 295 9.58 -13.42 10.64
N THR A 296 9.78 -13.47 11.97
CA THR A 296 9.27 -14.56 12.80
C THR A 296 7.74 -14.57 12.80
N GLN A 297 7.12 -13.42 13.05
CA GLN A 297 5.66 -13.27 13.02
C GLN A 297 5.09 -13.64 11.65
N LEU A 298 5.73 -13.19 10.56
CA LEU A 298 5.30 -13.51 9.20
C LEU A 298 5.40 -15.02 8.92
N ALA A 299 6.49 -15.67 9.31
CA ALA A 299 6.67 -17.11 9.13
C ALA A 299 5.61 -17.90 9.90
N GLU A 300 5.29 -17.52 11.14
CA GLU A 300 4.21 -18.12 11.94
C GLU A 300 2.84 -17.91 11.27
N ALA A 301 2.53 -16.68 10.85
CA ALA A 301 1.27 -16.34 10.21
C ALA A 301 1.05 -17.05 8.87
N THR A 302 2.12 -17.34 8.15
CA THR A 302 2.08 -18.06 6.86
C THR A 302 2.23 -19.57 6.99
N GLY A 303 2.23 -20.11 8.22
CA GLY A 303 2.38 -21.55 8.47
C GLY A 303 3.74 -22.12 8.02
N GLY A 304 4.79 -21.30 7.97
CA GLY A 304 6.13 -21.70 7.53
C GLY A 304 6.31 -21.73 6.01
N SER A 305 5.53 -20.95 5.26
CA SER A 305 5.70 -20.78 3.81
C SER A 305 7.11 -20.31 3.44
N TRP A 306 7.52 -20.54 2.20
CA TRP A 306 8.80 -20.05 1.68
C TRP A 306 8.79 -18.51 1.64
N ILE A 307 9.78 -17.89 2.30
CA ILE A 307 9.96 -16.44 2.36
C ILE A 307 11.38 -16.10 1.91
N ALA A 308 11.53 -15.19 0.97
CA ALA A 308 12.80 -14.54 0.63
C ALA A 308 12.82 -13.12 1.18
N ALA A 309 13.95 -12.66 1.67
CA ALA A 309 14.14 -11.29 2.14
C ALA A 309 14.95 -10.46 1.15
N GLU A 310 14.52 -9.23 0.88
CA GLU A 310 15.39 -8.28 0.19
C GLU A 310 16.47 -7.81 1.13
N LYS A 311 17.66 -8.37 0.99
CA LYS A 311 18.82 -7.92 1.73
C LYS A 311 20.06 -8.06 0.84
N ILE A 312 20.82 -6.99 0.77
CA ILE A 312 22.12 -6.99 0.10
C ILE A 312 23.17 -7.13 1.18
N LEU A 313 23.74 -8.33 1.29
CA LEU A 313 24.80 -8.60 2.25
C LEU A 313 26.11 -7.92 1.82
N ALA A 314 26.80 -7.30 2.77
CA ALA A 314 28.18 -6.88 2.56
C ALA A 314 29.10 -8.11 2.46
N PRO A 315 30.33 -8.00 1.88
CA PRO A 315 31.23 -9.14 1.69
C PRO A 315 31.51 -9.97 2.95
N ASP A 316 31.52 -9.33 4.11
CA ASP A 316 31.79 -9.98 5.42
C ASP A 316 30.52 -10.16 6.26
N GLU A 317 29.33 -9.88 5.71
CA GLU A 317 28.06 -10.00 6.41
C GLU A 317 27.43 -11.37 6.15
N SER A 318 26.82 -11.95 7.17
CA SER A 318 26.03 -13.17 7.06
C SER A 318 24.59 -12.90 7.40
N LEU A 319 23.67 -13.53 6.70
CA LEU A 319 22.26 -13.50 7.05
C LEU A 319 22.07 -14.07 8.47
N PRO A 320 21.35 -13.38 9.36
CA PRO A 320 21.10 -13.89 10.71
C PRO A 320 20.43 -15.27 10.66
N THR A 321 21.02 -16.26 11.30
CA THR A 321 20.49 -17.64 11.31
C THR A 321 19.16 -17.78 12.07
N SER A 322 18.80 -16.77 12.85
CA SER A 322 17.50 -16.68 13.54
C SER A 322 16.37 -16.19 12.65
N TRP A 323 16.66 -15.63 11.47
CA TRP A 323 15.63 -15.22 10.55
C TRP A 323 15.03 -16.43 9.84
N PRO A 324 13.73 -16.70 9.98
CA PRO A 324 13.06 -17.85 9.36
C PRO A 324 12.76 -17.57 7.88
N VAL A 325 13.79 -17.32 7.09
CA VAL A 325 13.71 -17.06 5.66
C VAL A 325 14.57 -18.06 4.88
N ALA A 326 14.19 -18.32 3.64
CA ALA A 326 14.91 -19.26 2.76
C ALA A 326 16.26 -18.68 2.27
N GLY A 327 16.38 -17.38 2.26
CA GLY A 327 17.57 -16.67 1.81
C GLY A 327 17.24 -15.22 1.41
N THR A 328 18.20 -14.60 0.69
CA THR A 328 18.08 -13.22 0.21
C THR A 328 17.76 -13.17 -1.27
N THR A 329 17.26 -12.03 -1.73
CA THR A 329 17.18 -11.68 -3.15
C THR A 329 18.27 -10.69 -3.58
N GLY A 330 19.35 -10.59 -2.79
CA GLY A 330 20.54 -9.81 -3.09
C GLY A 330 21.44 -10.48 -4.14
N TYR A 331 22.70 -10.05 -4.19
CA TYR A 331 23.67 -10.49 -5.20
C TYR A 331 24.59 -11.60 -4.70
N ASP A 332 24.24 -12.27 -3.61
CA ASP A 332 25.10 -13.27 -2.94
C ASP A 332 25.53 -14.40 -3.86
N ALA A 333 24.68 -14.79 -4.81
CA ALA A 333 25.01 -15.83 -5.80
C ALA A 333 25.85 -15.33 -6.99
N ALA A 334 26.11 -14.02 -7.07
CA ALA A 334 26.83 -13.40 -8.18
C ALA A 334 28.32 -13.13 -7.86
N TRP A 335 28.74 -13.35 -6.61
CA TRP A 335 30.12 -13.14 -6.13
C TRP A 335 31.00 -14.38 -6.15
#